data_72b9e2c1a1693e86947a715419b80973
#
_entry.id   72b9e2c1a1693e86947a715419b80973
#
_cell.length_a   1.000
_cell.length_b   1.000
_cell.length_c   1.000
_cell.angle_alpha   90.00
_cell.angle_beta   90.00
_cell.angle_gamma   90.00
#
_symmetry.space_group_name_H-M   'P 1'
#
loop_
_entity.id
_entity.type
_entity.pdbx_description
1 polymer ?
#
loop_
_entity_poly.entity_id
_entity_poly.type
_entity_poly.pdbx_seq_one_letter_code
_entity_poly.pdbx_strand_id
1 'polypeptide(L)'
;ETKWDNKSKMIPDTDINKNPNVGIGKDSDESYVFIYVKNAIVKDGEDALAKTPYFTLNANWSPVVDDAVGAKTNGNNNQYVSGLFMYTAGVPGVSAVLAPADDKAAYTGELFSTVHIPAVMNNTDVVDNPAMTVSCYIFGADQKGGETGAAANALAQAKKWAEKQA
;
A
#
# COMPACT_ATOMS: atom_id res chain seq x y z
N GLU A 1 -3.52 -0.48 -12.17
CA GLU A 1 -2.17 0.03 -12.50
C GLU A 1 -2.06 0.25 -14.01
N THR A 2 -1.75 1.45 -14.44
CA THR A 2 -1.68 1.80 -15.87
C THR A 2 -0.24 1.84 -16.41
N LYS A 3 0.75 1.86 -15.52
CA LYS A 3 2.17 1.98 -15.86
C LYS A 3 2.97 0.70 -15.61
N TRP A 4 2.34 -0.33 -15.04
CA TRP A 4 3.01 -1.59 -14.73
C TRP A 4 3.28 -2.39 -16.02
N ASP A 5 4.53 -2.85 -16.18
CA ASP A 5 4.93 -3.82 -17.20
C ASP A 5 5.52 -5.06 -16.51
N ASN A 6 4.91 -6.23 -16.73
CA ASN A 6 5.37 -7.50 -16.19
C ASN A 6 6.71 -7.99 -16.77
N LYS A 7 7.24 -7.28 -17.76
CA LYS A 7 8.58 -7.51 -18.35
C LYS A 7 9.65 -6.62 -17.76
N SER A 8 9.30 -5.73 -16.80
CA SER A 8 10.26 -4.88 -16.12
C SER A 8 11.33 -5.72 -15.44
N LYS A 9 12.59 -5.43 -15.71
CA LYS A 9 13.72 -6.09 -15.09
C LYS A 9 14.08 -5.39 -13.78
N MET A 10 14.39 -6.16 -12.75
CA MET A 10 14.95 -5.64 -11.51
C MET A 10 16.45 -5.37 -11.69
N ILE A 11 16.78 -4.16 -12.12
CA ILE A 11 18.15 -3.72 -12.29
C ILE A 11 18.53 -2.88 -11.06
N PRO A 12 19.63 -3.19 -10.34
CA PRO A 12 20.08 -2.39 -9.20
C PRO A 12 20.23 -0.91 -9.56
N ASP A 13 19.88 -0.05 -8.59
CA ASP A 13 19.89 1.42 -8.72
C ASP A 13 18.98 1.96 -9.83
N THR A 14 17.83 1.32 -10.05
CA THR A 14 16.81 1.78 -11.00
C THR A 14 15.40 1.79 -10.41
N ASP A 15 14.52 2.56 -11.03
CA ASP A 15 13.10 2.61 -10.70
C ASP A 15 12.27 1.78 -11.67
N ILE A 16 11.32 1.04 -11.11
CA ILE A 16 10.28 0.35 -11.86
C ILE A 16 8.97 1.10 -11.70
N ASN A 17 8.32 1.45 -12.80
CA ASN A 17 6.99 2.04 -12.77
C ASN A 17 5.97 1.06 -12.21
N LYS A 18 5.32 1.44 -11.11
CA LYS A 18 4.24 0.69 -10.49
C LYS A 18 3.36 1.68 -9.71
N ASN A 19 2.11 1.81 -10.13
CA ASN A 19 1.25 2.88 -9.63
C ASN A 19 -0.11 2.34 -9.15
N PRO A 20 -0.17 1.66 -8.01
CA PRO A 20 -1.43 1.15 -7.48
C PRO A 20 -2.36 2.31 -7.10
N ASN A 21 -3.59 2.22 -7.59
CA ASN A 21 -4.65 3.19 -7.38
C ASN A 21 -5.96 2.45 -7.16
N VAL A 22 -6.79 2.91 -6.23
CA VAL A 22 -8.10 2.32 -5.95
C VAL A 22 -9.19 3.26 -6.41
N GLY A 23 -10.16 2.71 -7.12
CA GLY A 23 -11.35 3.43 -7.56
C GLY A 23 -12.62 2.76 -7.06
N ILE A 24 -13.65 3.56 -6.76
CA ILE A 24 -15.01 3.11 -6.52
C ILE A 24 -15.93 3.68 -7.59
N GLY A 25 -16.93 2.90 -7.98
CA GLY A 25 -17.88 3.29 -9.03
C GLY A 25 -18.75 4.47 -8.61
N LYS A 26 -19.35 5.14 -9.59
CA LYS A 26 -20.23 6.31 -9.37
C LYS A 26 -21.42 6.04 -8.45
N ASP A 27 -21.92 4.80 -8.43
CA ASP A 27 -23.07 4.37 -7.64
C ASP A 27 -22.65 3.64 -6.35
N SER A 28 -21.36 3.69 -5.99
CA SER A 28 -20.84 3.07 -4.76
C SER A 28 -21.11 3.95 -3.55
N ASP A 29 -21.30 3.30 -2.39
CA ASP A 29 -21.34 4.00 -1.11
C ASP A 29 -19.99 4.60 -0.77
N GLU A 30 -20.01 5.68 0.00
CA GLU A 30 -18.82 6.26 0.62
C GLU A 30 -18.05 5.21 1.41
N SER A 31 -16.73 5.18 1.29
CA SER A 31 -15.94 4.09 1.85
C SER A 31 -14.59 4.54 2.37
N TYR A 32 -14.12 3.88 3.44
CA TYR A 32 -12.72 3.90 3.85
C TYR A 32 -11.92 2.93 3.00
N VAL A 33 -10.73 3.31 2.59
CA VAL A 33 -9.89 2.51 1.68
C VAL A 33 -8.53 2.25 2.29
N PHE A 34 -8.10 1.00 2.21
CA PHE A 34 -6.82 0.52 2.70
C PHE A 34 -6.12 -0.29 1.62
N ILE A 35 -4.79 -0.22 1.59
CA ILE A 35 -3.94 -1.05 0.74
C ILE A 35 -2.94 -1.79 1.61
N TYR A 36 -2.78 -3.09 1.33
CA TYR A 36 -1.71 -3.90 1.89
C TYR A 36 -0.70 -4.25 0.80
N VAL A 37 0.58 -3.97 1.06
CA VAL A 37 1.69 -4.32 0.18
C VAL A 37 2.47 -5.46 0.82
N LYS A 38 2.50 -6.61 0.14
CA LYS A 38 3.38 -7.73 0.47
C LYS A 38 4.58 -7.70 -0.48
N ASN A 39 5.78 -7.71 0.08
CA ASN A 39 7.02 -7.68 -0.68
C ASN A 39 7.82 -8.96 -0.41
N ALA A 40 7.72 -9.90 -1.33
CA ALA A 40 8.39 -11.19 -1.28
C ALA A 40 9.42 -11.29 -2.44
N ILE A 41 10.35 -10.33 -2.49
CA ILE A 41 11.37 -10.26 -3.55
C ILE A 41 12.72 -10.76 -3.05
N VAL A 42 13.11 -10.36 -1.83
CA VAL A 42 14.44 -10.65 -1.26
C VAL A 42 14.32 -11.80 -0.25
N LYS A 43 15.32 -12.68 -0.27
CA LYS A 43 15.47 -13.77 0.71
C LYS A 43 15.69 -13.22 2.10
N ASP A 44 15.17 -13.91 3.11
CA ASP A 44 15.48 -13.61 4.50
C ASP A 44 16.99 -13.77 4.77
N GLY A 45 17.52 -12.92 5.61
CA GLY A 45 18.93 -12.94 5.98
C GLY A 45 19.44 -11.62 6.50
N GLU A 46 20.72 -11.57 6.75
CA GLU A 46 21.42 -10.34 7.16
C GLU A 46 21.28 -9.28 6.08
N ASP A 47 20.98 -8.06 6.48
CA ASP A 47 20.76 -6.89 5.60
C ASP A 47 19.61 -7.05 4.57
N ALA A 48 18.70 -8.01 4.74
CA ALA A 48 17.59 -8.24 3.82
C ALA A 48 16.77 -6.95 3.57
N LEU A 49 16.49 -6.18 4.61
CA LEU A 49 15.72 -4.93 4.49
C LEU A 49 16.45 -3.88 3.63
N ALA A 50 17.76 -3.75 3.75
CA ALA A 50 18.56 -2.80 2.96
C ALA A 50 18.59 -3.16 1.47
N LYS A 51 18.41 -4.44 1.15
CA LYS A 51 18.37 -4.98 -0.22
C LYS A 51 16.96 -5.01 -0.80
N THR A 52 15.93 -4.85 0.04
CA THR A 52 14.53 -4.96 -0.40
C THR A 52 14.11 -3.73 -1.20
N PRO A 53 13.50 -3.93 -2.38
CA PRO A 53 12.92 -2.84 -3.15
C PRO A 53 11.92 -2.04 -2.33
N TYR A 54 11.97 -0.72 -2.45
CA TYR A 54 11.18 0.20 -1.65
C TYR A 54 10.44 1.23 -2.49
N PHE A 55 9.49 1.90 -1.88
CA PHE A 55 8.70 2.97 -2.49
C PHE A 55 8.50 4.14 -1.52
N THR A 56 8.21 5.31 -2.06
CA THR A 56 7.82 6.51 -1.31
C THR A 56 6.32 6.72 -1.44
N LEU A 57 5.64 7.00 -0.32
CA LEU A 57 4.19 7.25 -0.33
C LEU A 57 3.85 8.60 -0.97
N ASN A 58 2.78 8.58 -1.76
CA ASN A 58 2.12 9.81 -2.18
C ASN A 58 1.29 10.42 -1.04
N ALA A 59 1.04 11.74 -1.12
CA ALA A 59 0.48 12.54 -0.04
C ALA A 59 -0.93 12.12 0.43
N ASN A 60 -1.71 11.45 -0.42
CA ASN A 60 -3.06 11.00 -0.09
C ASN A 60 -3.11 9.76 0.81
N TRP A 61 -1.96 9.22 1.19
CA TRP A 61 -1.84 7.99 1.95
C TRP A 61 -1.00 8.17 3.19
N SER A 62 -1.33 7.41 4.23
CA SER A 62 -0.53 7.34 5.45
C SER A 62 -0.23 5.89 5.83
N PRO A 63 0.94 5.64 6.43
CA PRO A 63 1.26 4.34 6.98
C PRO A 63 0.39 4.04 8.19
N VAL A 64 -0.05 2.79 8.31
CA VAL A 64 -0.67 2.28 9.54
C VAL A 64 0.42 1.77 10.47
N VAL A 65 0.36 2.21 11.73
CA VAL A 65 1.26 1.71 12.78
C VAL A 65 0.61 0.49 13.43
N ASP A 66 1.29 -0.66 13.33
CA ASP A 66 0.85 -1.92 13.90
C ASP A 66 2.02 -2.92 13.90
N ASP A 67 2.14 -3.74 14.94
CA ASP A 67 3.27 -4.66 15.08
C ASP A 67 3.23 -5.82 14.08
N ALA A 68 2.01 -6.29 13.74
CA ALA A 68 1.83 -7.46 12.86
C ALA A 68 1.78 -7.06 11.38
N VAL A 69 0.96 -6.06 11.04
CA VAL A 69 0.63 -5.71 9.65
C VAL A 69 0.99 -4.27 9.28
N GLY A 70 1.52 -3.50 10.21
CA GLY A 70 1.87 -2.09 9.98
C GLY A 70 2.91 -1.88 8.89
N ALA A 71 2.99 -0.66 8.42
CA ALA A 71 3.95 -0.26 7.40
C ALA A 71 5.39 -0.42 7.90
N LYS A 72 6.23 -1.05 7.09
CA LYS A 72 7.65 -1.30 7.37
C LYS A 72 8.53 -0.51 6.43
N THR A 73 9.61 0.04 6.96
CA THR A 73 10.64 0.74 6.18
C THR A 73 11.92 -0.10 6.10
N ASN A 74 12.81 0.26 5.20
CA ASN A 74 14.14 -0.35 5.11
C ASN A 74 15.16 0.25 6.11
N GLY A 75 14.68 0.97 7.14
CA GLY A 75 15.50 1.69 8.11
C GLY A 75 15.67 3.18 7.78
N ASN A 76 15.27 3.63 6.61
CA ASN A 76 15.27 5.03 6.21
C ASN A 76 13.86 5.62 6.23
N ASN A 77 13.73 6.88 6.62
CA ASN A 77 12.47 7.58 6.63
C ASN A 77 11.84 7.65 5.23
N ASN A 78 10.53 7.40 5.16
CA ASN A 78 9.75 7.43 3.92
C ASN A 78 10.13 6.41 2.84
N GLN A 79 11.00 5.46 3.13
CA GLN A 79 11.33 4.34 2.24
C GLN A 79 10.62 3.08 2.73
N TYR A 80 9.38 2.90 2.29
CA TYR A 80 8.53 1.78 2.69
C TYR A 80 8.82 0.55 1.84
N VAL A 81 8.81 -0.61 2.48
CA VAL A 81 9.02 -1.91 1.80
C VAL A 81 7.74 -2.75 1.77
N SER A 82 6.89 -2.66 2.78
CA SER A 82 5.66 -3.46 2.90
C SER A 82 4.70 -2.90 3.95
N GLY A 83 3.54 -3.52 4.09
CA GLY A 83 2.60 -3.29 5.18
C GLY A 83 1.29 -2.63 4.76
N LEU A 84 0.53 -2.20 5.77
CA LEU A 84 -0.80 -1.61 5.61
C LEU A 84 -0.73 -0.08 5.53
N PHE A 85 -1.46 0.48 4.58
CA PHE A 85 -1.58 1.91 4.33
C PHE A 85 -3.04 2.31 4.26
N MET A 86 -3.38 3.49 4.76
CA MET A 86 -4.74 4.03 4.75
C MET A 86 -4.85 5.29 3.87
N TYR A 87 -5.97 5.40 3.17
CA TYR A 87 -6.31 6.61 2.44
C TYR A 87 -6.67 7.75 3.39
N THR A 88 -6.11 8.94 3.15
CA THR A 88 -6.21 10.11 4.05
C THR A 88 -6.63 11.39 3.35
N ALA A 89 -6.83 11.35 2.03
CA ALA A 89 -7.13 12.53 1.23
C ALA A 89 -6.16 13.72 1.47
N GLY A 90 -4.90 13.43 1.81
CA GLY A 90 -3.87 14.43 2.05
C GLY A 90 -3.76 14.92 3.50
N VAL A 91 -4.55 14.38 4.45
CA VAL A 91 -4.44 14.70 5.89
C VAL A 91 -3.71 13.57 6.60
N PRO A 92 -2.41 13.72 6.93
CA PRO A 92 -1.61 12.63 7.49
C PRO A 92 -2.21 12.05 8.78
N GLY A 93 -2.25 10.72 8.86
CA GLY A 93 -2.68 9.99 10.05
C GLY A 93 -4.19 9.95 10.29
N VAL A 94 -5.00 10.57 9.44
CA VAL A 94 -6.46 10.61 9.59
C VAL A 94 -7.11 9.88 8.41
N SER A 95 -7.80 8.77 8.66
CA SER A 95 -8.57 8.07 7.61
C SER A 95 -9.64 8.99 7.01
N ALA A 96 -9.66 9.07 5.70
CA ALA A 96 -10.66 9.82 4.96
C ALA A 96 -11.64 8.89 4.23
N VAL A 97 -12.83 9.38 4.00
CA VAL A 97 -13.84 8.71 3.19
C VAL A 97 -13.57 9.03 1.71
N LEU A 98 -13.55 8.00 0.87
CA LEU A 98 -13.60 8.14 -0.57
C LEU A 98 -15.07 8.11 -0.99
N ALA A 99 -15.55 9.17 -1.61
CA ALA A 99 -16.95 9.34 -1.99
C ALA A 99 -17.08 9.69 -3.47
N PRO A 100 -17.93 8.97 -4.25
CA PRO A 100 -18.31 9.40 -5.58
C PRO A 100 -19.06 10.74 -5.53
N ALA A 101 -18.84 11.58 -6.52
CA ALA A 101 -19.53 12.85 -6.65
C ALA A 101 -19.90 13.09 -8.12
N ASP A 102 -20.99 13.81 -8.34
CA ASP A 102 -21.44 14.23 -9.68
C ASP A 102 -21.58 13.07 -10.69
N ASP A 103 -22.13 11.96 -10.25
CA ASP A 103 -22.29 10.73 -11.07
C ASP A 103 -20.97 10.19 -11.65
N LYS A 104 -19.83 10.43 -11.00
CA LYS A 104 -18.49 9.97 -11.40
C LYS A 104 -17.89 9.04 -10.40
N ALA A 105 -17.09 8.10 -10.90
CA ALA A 105 -16.22 7.27 -10.07
C ALA A 105 -15.21 8.14 -9.29
N ALA A 106 -14.91 7.74 -8.05
CA ALA A 106 -13.90 8.38 -7.23
C ALA A 106 -12.64 7.51 -7.14
N TYR A 107 -11.48 8.15 -7.06
CA TYR A 107 -10.17 7.49 -6.98
C TYR A 107 -9.36 8.05 -5.82
N THR A 108 -8.59 7.16 -5.17
CA THR A 108 -7.68 7.56 -4.08
C THR A 108 -6.45 8.33 -4.54
N GLY A 109 -6.12 8.26 -5.84
CA GLY A 109 -4.78 8.55 -6.32
C GLY A 109 -3.81 7.40 -6.06
N GLU A 110 -2.64 7.48 -6.66
CA GLU A 110 -1.61 6.45 -6.56
C GLU A 110 -1.08 6.34 -5.12
N LEU A 111 -0.90 5.11 -4.61
CA LEU A 111 -0.21 4.87 -3.34
C LEU A 111 1.27 5.29 -3.45
N PHE A 112 1.90 4.88 -4.54
CA PHE A 112 3.24 5.28 -4.98
C PHE A 112 3.31 5.24 -6.51
N SER A 113 4.32 5.85 -7.10
CA SER A 113 4.46 5.93 -8.56
C SER A 113 5.54 4.99 -9.10
N THR A 114 6.56 4.70 -8.29
CA THR A 114 7.68 3.84 -8.63
C THR A 114 8.09 2.97 -7.45
N VAL A 115 8.78 1.87 -7.77
CA VAL A 115 9.52 1.02 -6.83
C VAL A 115 10.98 1.13 -7.18
N HIS A 116 11.81 1.55 -6.23
CA HIS A 116 13.26 1.62 -6.38
C HIS A 116 13.94 0.30 -6.05
N ILE A 117 14.83 -0.15 -6.90
CA ILE A 117 15.66 -1.33 -6.69
C ILE A 117 16.97 -0.90 -6.06
N PRO A 118 17.29 -1.27 -4.80
CA PRO A 118 18.52 -0.85 -4.14
C PRO A 118 19.77 -1.24 -4.91
N ALA A 119 20.77 -0.35 -4.92
CA ALA A 119 22.07 -0.60 -5.57
C ALA A 119 22.80 -1.82 -5.00
N VAL A 120 22.55 -2.15 -3.72
CA VAL A 120 23.18 -3.26 -2.99
C VAL A 120 22.49 -4.61 -3.24
N MET A 121 21.32 -4.64 -3.89
CA MET A 121 20.64 -5.87 -4.26
C MET A 121 21.34 -6.56 -5.44
N ASN A 122 21.52 -7.87 -5.35
CA ASN A 122 22.05 -8.68 -6.44
C ASN A 122 21.18 -9.92 -6.70
N ASN A 123 21.45 -10.65 -7.77
CA ASN A 123 20.64 -11.79 -8.19
C ASN A 123 20.59 -12.93 -7.16
N THR A 124 21.60 -13.07 -6.30
CA THR A 124 21.63 -14.12 -5.27
C THR A 124 20.73 -13.79 -4.09
N ASP A 125 20.38 -12.52 -3.91
CA ASP A 125 19.47 -12.05 -2.86
C ASP A 125 17.99 -12.31 -3.23
N VAL A 126 17.69 -12.49 -4.51
CA VAL A 126 16.31 -12.61 -5.02
C VAL A 126 15.78 -14.03 -4.83
N VAL A 127 14.52 -14.17 -4.40
CA VAL A 127 13.83 -15.46 -4.32
C VAL A 127 13.50 -16.01 -5.72
N ASP A 128 13.18 -17.31 -5.82
CA ASP A 128 12.89 -17.96 -7.11
C ASP A 128 11.70 -17.36 -7.86
N ASN A 129 10.66 -16.93 -7.13
CA ASN A 129 9.47 -16.29 -7.71
C ASN A 129 9.24 -14.94 -7.03
N PRO A 130 10.02 -13.91 -7.38
CA PRO A 130 9.94 -12.62 -6.72
C PRO A 130 8.62 -11.92 -7.04
N ALA A 131 7.93 -11.42 -6.01
CA ALA A 131 6.66 -10.73 -6.17
C ALA A 131 6.49 -9.59 -5.16
N MET A 132 5.99 -8.46 -5.66
CA MET A 132 5.38 -7.43 -4.85
C MET A 132 3.88 -7.42 -5.15
N THR A 133 3.08 -7.88 -4.18
CA THR A 133 1.63 -7.96 -4.29
C THR A 133 0.98 -6.76 -3.62
N VAL A 134 0.03 -6.15 -4.29
CA VAL A 134 -0.76 -5.03 -3.78
C VAL A 134 -2.22 -5.47 -3.73
N SER A 135 -2.81 -5.47 -2.54
CA SER A 135 -4.20 -5.83 -2.29
C SER A 135 -4.93 -4.65 -1.66
N CYS A 136 -6.22 -4.48 -1.95
CA CYS A 136 -7.02 -3.42 -1.36
C CYS A 136 -8.15 -3.97 -0.50
N TYR A 137 -8.54 -3.20 0.50
CA TYR A 137 -9.70 -3.41 1.36
C TYR A 137 -10.55 -2.14 1.38
N ILE A 138 -11.83 -2.30 1.11
CA ILE A 138 -12.81 -1.22 1.07
C ILE A 138 -13.87 -1.49 2.13
N PHE A 139 -14.11 -0.53 3.02
CA PHE A 139 -15.08 -0.62 4.09
C PHE A 139 -16.10 0.52 3.97
N GLY A 140 -17.37 0.20 3.80
CA GLY A 140 -18.45 1.19 3.69
C GLY A 140 -18.52 2.09 4.92
N ALA A 141 -18.59 3.40 4.71
CA ALA A 141 -18.60 4.37 5.80
C ALA A 141 -19.90 4.37 6.59
N ASP A 142 -21.00 3.84 6.01
CA ASP A 142 -22.33 3.68 6.61
C ASP A 142 -22.49 2.39 7.43
N GLN A 143 -21.51 1.49 7.40
CA GLN A 143 -21.53 0.25 8.16
C GLN A 143 -21.63 0.54 9.66
N LYS A 144 -22.64 0.00 10.31
CA LYS A 144 -22.94 0.21 11.72
C LYS A 144 -21.76 -0.13 12.64
N GLY A 145 -21.08 0.87 13.08
CA GLY A 145 -20.07 0.86 14.13
C GLY A 145 -20.20 2.11 15.00
N GLY A 146 -21.31 2.83 14.81
CA GLY A 146 -21.59 4.12 15.44
C GLY A 146 -20.86 5.27 14.73
N GLU A 147 -21.50 6.39 14.63
CA GLU A 147 -21.00 7.59 13.95
C GLU A 147 -19.64 8.07 14.47
N THR A 148 -19.33 7.81 15.73
CA THR A 148 -18.06 8.15 16.39
C THR A 148 -16.97 7.10 16.24
N GLY A 149 -17.30 5.92 15.73
CA GLY A 149 -16.38 4.77 15.66
C GLY A 149 -16.11 4.22 14.26
N ALA A 150 -16.75 4.76 13.22
CA ALA A 150 -16.70 4.19 11.87
C ALA A 150 -15.25 4.09 11.32
N ALA A 151 -14.44 5.14 11.43
CA ALA A 151 -13.04 5.13 11.00
C ALA A 151 -12.20 4.13 11.82
N ALA A 152 -12.38 4.09 13.13
CA ALA A 152 -11.66 3.16 14.02
C ALA A 152 -12.07 1.72 13.75
N ASN A 153 -13.36 1.45 13.50
CA ASN A 153 -13.86 0.13 13.13
C ASN A 153 -13.31 -0.31 11.76
N ALA A 154 -13.33 0.58 10.77
CA ALA A 154 -12.75 0.32 9.45
C ALA A 154 -11.27 -0.06 9.56
N LEU A 155 -10.49 0.69 10.33
CA LEU A 155 -9.08 0.39 10.57
C LEU A 155 -8.89 -0.97 11.27
N ALA A 156 -9.69 -1.29 12.29
CA ALA A 156 -9.62 -2.57 12.98
C ALA A 156 -9.94 -3.75 12.04
N GLN A 157 -10.94 -3.61 11.16
CA GLN A 157 -11.27 -4.63 10.17
C GLN A 157 -10.18 -4.75 9.09
N ALA A 158 -9.61 -3.63 8.66
CA ALA A 158 -8.51 -3.62 7.71
C ALA A 158 -7.26 -4.34 8.26
N LYS A 159 -6.93 -4.15 9.53
CA LYS A 159 -5.84 -4.87 10.20
C LYS A 159 -6.07 -6.39 10.19
N LYS A 160 -7.26 -6.85 10.60
CA LYS A 160 -7.65 -8.28 10.58
C LYS A 160 -7.63 -8.87 9.16
N TRP A 161 -8.01 -8.07 8.17
CA TRP A 161 -7.91 -8.50 6.78
C TRP A 161 -6.46 -8.59 6.33
N ALA A 162 -5.61 -7.61 6.67
CA ALA A 162 -4.21 -7.58 6.30
C ALA A 162 -3.41 -8.76 6.89
N GLU A 163 -3.74 -9.23 8.10
CA GLU A 163 -3.16 -10.43 8.71
C GLU A 163 -3.31 -11.69 7.82
N LYS A 164 -4.38 -11.74 7.01
CA LYS A 164 -4.61 -12.85 6.07
C LYS A 164 -3.87 -12.69 4.74
N GLN A 165 -3.33 -11.51 4.48
CA GLN A 165 -2.53 -11.20 3.28
C GLN A 165 -1.02 -11.35 3.55
N ALA A 166 -0.62 -11.28 4.81
CA ALA A 166 0.77 -11.30 5.27
C ALA A 166 1.52 -12.60 4.95
#